data_def5faee801e97893bd168868f40929e
#
_entry.id   def5faee801e97893bd168868f40929e
#
_cell.length_a   1.000
_cell.length_b   1.000
_cell.length_c   1.000
_cell.angle_alpha   90.00
_cell.angle_beta   90.00
_cell.angle_gamma   90.00
#
_symmetry.space_group_name_H-M   'P 1'
#
loop_
_entity.id
_entity.type
_entity.pdbx_description
1 polymer ?
#
loop_
_entity_poly.entity_id
_entity_poly.type
_entity_poly.pdbx_seq_one_letter_code
_entity_poly.pdbx_strand_id
1 'polypeptide(L)'
;MNIVPILQNIFSLTNSKNHTIIHFLGLRIKYKHRNIPEQSHPISTYVPGYEIHGQNNKIIIIEENGSERQLLPNEKIDGLNIRINADNSLVRIQKPTKFRDCTLLIENNNCTYDIKSTIYEIGGTIFHLSAPCCKIQIGHNLSTGCGTQINGFSSENVTVSIGNDCMISFGVIIRPDDGHTIFSPESKQILNYGKDIKIGNHVWLGEQVIILKGAVIPDNTIVGAKSLVTKQFQP
;
A
#
# COMPACT_ATOMS: atom_id res chain seq x y z
N MET A 1 39.73 6.96 1.09
CA MET A 1 39.24 5.71 1.70
C MET A 1 37.78 5.57 1.33
N ASN A 2 37.44 4.72 0.36
CA ASN A 2 36.11 4.60 -0.21
C ASN A 2 35.19 3.80 0.74
N ILE A 3 34.13 4.45 1.24
CA ILE A 3 33.14 3.86 2.18
C ILE A 3 31.96 3.19 1.45
N VAL A 4 32.03 3.02 0.13
CA VAL A 4 30.91 2.52 -0.69
C VAL A 4 30.61 1.02 -0.64
N PRO A 5 31.45 0.08 -0.19
CA PRO A 5 31.09 -1.36 -0.21
C PRO A 5 30.31 -1.88 1.01
N ILE A 6 30.06 -1.09 2.05
CA ILE A 6 29.49 -1.62 3.30
C ILE A 6 27.95 -1.66 3.26
N LEU A 7 27.32 -0.84 2.44
CA LEU A 7 25.84 -0.73 2.40
C LEU A 7 25.12 -1.79 1.55
N GLN A 8 25.84 -2.50 0.67
CA GLN A 8 25.21 -3.54 -0.19
C GLN A 8 24.93 -4.87 0.53
N ASN A 9 25.42 -5.09 1.74
CA ASN A 9 25.22 -6.33 2.50
C ASN A 9 24.19 -6.23 3.63
N ILE A 10 23.42 -5.15 3.71
CA ILE A 10 22.48 -4.97 4.82
C ILE A 10 21.24 -5.84 4.65
N PHE A 11 20.81 -6.07 3.41
CA PHE A 11 19.64 -6.88 3.14
C PHE A 11 19.76 -7.59 1.79
N SER A 12 19.54 -8.91 1.77
CA SER A 12 19.32 -9.67 0.54
C SER A 12 18.30 -10.77 0.76
N LEU A 13 17.53 -11.07 -0.28
CA LEU A 13 16.46 -12.05 -0.26
C LEU A 13 16.71 -13.09 -1.35
N THR A 14 16.81 -14.35 -0.95
CA THR A 14 16.95 -15.47 -1.90
C THR A 14 15.76 -16.39 -1.77
N ASN A 15 14.97 -16.52 -2.83
CA ASN A 15 13.82 -17.40 -2.89
C ASN A 15 14.17 -18.72 -3.60
N SER A 16 13.78 -19.83 -3.00
CA SER A 16 13.72 -21.15 -3.62
C SER A 16 12.32 -21.73 -3.47
N LYS A 17 11.99 -22.80 -4.23
CA LYS A 17 10.65 -23.43 -4.19
C LYS A 17 10.13 -23.75 -2.79
N ASN A 18 10.99 -23.96 -1.81
CA ASN A 18 10.61 -24.42 -0.47
C ASN A 18 11.09 -23.51 0.67
N HIS A 19 11.87 -22.47 0.39
CA HIS A 19 12.47 -21.64 1.43
C HIS A 19 12.72 -20.23 0.93
N THR A 20 12.49 -19.24 1.80
CA THR A 20 13.00 -17.89 1.68
C THR A 20 14.16 -17.69 2.65
N ILE A 21 15.29 -17.20 2.17
CA ILE A 21 16.43 -16.84 2.99
C ILE A 21 16.54 -15.32 3.00
N ILE A 22 16.47 -14.76 4.18
CA ILE A 22 16.63 -13.33 4.44
C ILE A 22 18.00 -13.13 5.08
N HIS A 23 18.84 -12.33 4.44
CA HIS A 23 20.08 -11.84 5.03
C HIS A 23 19.86 -10.41 5.47
N PHE A 24 20.01 -10.14 6.75
CA PHE A 24 19.84 -8.82 7.33
C PHE A 24 20.91 -8.57 8.38
N LEU A 25 21.73 -7.54 8.22
CA LEU A 25 22.81 -7.16 9.15
C LEU A 25 23.72 -8.34 9.58
N GLY A 26 24.07 -9.21 8.61
CA GLY A 26 24.89 -10.39 8.91
C GLY A 26 24.13 -11.59 9.52
N LEU A 27 22.86 -11.45 9.84
CA LEU A 27 22.00 -12.54 10.26
C LEU A 27 21.41 -13.25 9.03
N ARG A 28 21.42 -14.58 9.08
CA ARG A 28 20.80 -15.44 8.05
C ARG A 28 19.57 -16.10 8.64
N ILE A 29 18.38 -15.66 8.23
CA ILE A 29 17.12 -16.25 8.65
C ILE A 29 16.62 -17.12 7.49
N LYS A 30 16.48 -18.44 7.74
CA LYS A 30 15.91 -19.38 6.78
C LYS A 30 14.47 -19.68 7.17
N TYR A 31 13.54 -19.24 6.33
CA TYR A 31 12.12 -19.54 6.50
C TYR A 31 11.73 -20.70 5.59
N LYS A 32 11.23 -21.78 6.17
CA LYS A 32 10.70 -22.92 5.41
C LYS A 32 9.23 -22.66 5.11
N HIS A 33 8.85 -22.62 3.83
CA HIS A 33 7.45 -22.56 3.46
C HIS A 33 6.76 -23.85 3.97
N ARG A 34 5.80 -23.73 4.86
CA ARG A 34 4.87 -24.81 5.10
C ARG A 34 3.96 -24.90 3.87
N ASN A 35 3.75 -26.11 3.34
CA ASN A 35 2.67 -26.36 2.41
C ASN A 35 1.36 -26.11 3.16
N ILE A 36 0.90 -24.86 3.16
CA ILE A 36 -0.48 -24.54 3.48
C ILE A 36 -1.26 -25.04 2.27
N PRO A 37 -2.22 -25.95 2.42
CA PRO A 37 -3.09 -26.29 1.29
C PRO A 37 -3.65 -24.98 0.78
N GLU A 38 -3.47 -24.73 -0.51
CA GLU A 38 -4.12 -23.61 -1.21
C GLU A 38 -5.59 -23.71 -0.88
N GLN A 39 -6.08 -22.91 0.03
CA GLN A 39 -7.48 -22.58 0.04
C GLN A 39 -7.70 -21.87 -1.29
N SER A 40 -8.33 -22.56 -2.21
CA SER A 40 -8.78 -22.03 -3.47
C SER A 40 -9.82 -20.92 -3.18
N HIS A 41 -9.34 -19.74 -2.86
CA HIS A 41 -10.12 -18.56 -3.14
C HIS A 41 -10.35 -18.58 -4.65
N PRO A 42 -11.58 -18.43 -5.13
CA PRO A 42 -11.83 -18.39 -6.55
C PRO A 42 -10.84 -17.36 -7.12
N ILE A 43 -9.96 -17.84 -7.99
CA ILE A 43 -9.07 -16.98 -8.75
C ILE A 43 -10.03 -16.11 -9.56
N SER A 44 -10.29 -14.91 -9.07
CA SER A 44 -10.87 -13.87 -9.87
C SER A 44 -9.95 -13.79 -11.09
N THR A 45 -10.46 -14.17 -12.24
CA THR A 45 -9.74 -14.04 -13.52
C THR A 45 -9.50 -12.54 -13.68
N TYR A 46 -8.33 -12.10 -13.21
CA TYR A 46 -7.91 -10.73 -13.30
C TYR A 46 -7.80 -10.36 -14.78
N VAL A 47 -8.67 -9.49 -15.22
CA VAL A 47 -8.59 -8.87 -16.55
C VAL A 47 -8.01 -7.48 -16.34
N PRO A 48 -6.73 -7.24 -16.69
CA PRO A 48 -6.15 -5.91 -16.59
C PRO A 48 -7.00 -4.89 -17.34
N GLY A 49 -7.39 -3.83 -16.65
CA GLY A 49 -8.20 -2.80 -17.27
C GLY A 49 -8.41 -1.61 -16.35
N TYR A 50 -9.01 -0.59 -16.88
CA TYR A 50 -9.55 0.47 -16.05
C TYR A 50 -10.98 0.80 -16.48
N GLU A 51 -11.78 1.15 -15.49
CA GLU A 51 -13.16 1.53 -15.61
C GLU A 51 -13.33 2.87 -14.89
N ILE A 52 -13.71 3.91 -15.63
CA ILE A 52 -13.85 5.25 -15.09
C ILE A 52 -15.27 5.74 -15.36
N HIS A 53 -16.00 5.97 -14.27
CA HIS A 53 -17.31 6.63 -14.26
C HIS A 53 -17.18 7.95 -13.51
N GLY A 54 -17.91 8.99 -13.96
CA GLY A 54 -17.87 10.33 -13.39
C GLY A 54 -17.02 11.30 -14.20
N GLN A 55 -16.86 12.51 -13.68
CA GLN A 55 -16.28 13.65 -14.40
C GLN A 55 -14.95 14.10 -13.79
N ASN A 56 -14.10 14.72 -14.62
CA ASN A 56 -12.83 15.34 -14.22
C ASN A 56 -11.82 14.40 -13.54
N ASN A 57 -11.96 13.10 -13.75
CA ASN A 57 -11.00 12.12 -13.25
C ASN A 57 -9.74 12.10 -14.14
N LYS A 58 -8.57 11.99 -13.52
CA LYS A 58 -7.29 11.95 -14.25
C LYS A 58 -6.41 10.82 -13.76
N ILE A 59 -5.79 10.11 -14.69
CA ILE A 59 -4.70 9.17 -14.42
C ILE A 59 -3.46 9.75 -15.09
N ILE A 60 -2.48 10.14 -14.29
CA ILE A 60 -1.23 10.77 -14.73
C ILE A 60 -0.09 9.79 -14.56
N ILE A 61 0.63 9.55 -15.63
CA ILE A 61 1.90 8.81 -15.62
C ILE A 61 3.03 9.82 -15.58
N ILE A 62 3.93 9.65 -14.62
CA ILE A 62 5.18 10.43 -14.53
C ILE A 62 6.27 9.52 -15.06
N GLU A 63 6.84 9.86 -16.21
CA GLU A 63 7.88 9.09 -16.86
C GLU A 63 9.23 9.22 -16.13
N GLU A 64 10.19 8.37 -16.42
CA GLU A 64 11.51 8.36 -15.76
C GLU A 64 12.28 9.67 -15.94
N ASN A 65 12.04 10.39 -17.01
CA ASN A 65 12.62 11.72 -17.26
C ASN A 65 11.89 12.86 -16.52
N GLY A 66 10.87 12.54 -15.70
CA GLY A 66 10.07 13.52 -14.96
C GLY A 66 8.93 14.16 -15.75
N SER A 67 8.77 13.85 -17.04
CA SER A 67 7.64 14.38 -17.81
C SER A 67 6.32 13.72 -17.38
N GLU A 68 5.24 14.51 -17.37
CA GLU A 68 3.92 14.03 -17.02
C GLU A 68 3.06 13.88 -18.27
N ARG A 69 2.29 12.80 -18.33
CA ARG A 69 1.26 12.61 -19.35
C ARG A 69 0.01 11.97 -18.78
N GLN A 70 -1.11 12.25 -19.36
CA GLN A 70 -2.34 11.54 -19.02
C GLN A 70 -2.33 10.15 -19.67
N LEU A 71 -2.80 9.14 -18.93
CA LEU A 71 -3.03 7.81 -19.46
C LEU A 71 -4.16 7.87 -20.50
N LEU A 72 -3.92 7.27 -21.66
CA LEU A 72 -4.90 7.27 -22.75
C LEU A 72 -6.01 6.22 -22.50
N PRO A 73 -7.23 6.41 -23.04
CA PRO A 73 -8.36 5.52 -22.80
C PRO A 73 -8.13 4.05 -23.15
N ASN A 74 -7.24 3.74 -24.08
CA ASN A 74 -6.93 2.38 -24.53
C ASN A 74 -5.63 1.84 -23.96
N GLU A 75 -4.97 2.60 -23.12
CA GLU A 75 -3.69 2.23 -22.52
C GLU A 75 -3.94 1.49 -21.20
N LYS A 76 -3.19 0.42 -20.97
CA LYS A 76 -3.28 -0.38 -19.75
C LYS A 76 -1.95 -0.33 -19.01
N ILE A 77 -2.01 -0.43 -17.70
CA ILE A 77 -0.85 -0.64 -16.85
C ILE A 77 -0.84 -2.11 -16.47
N ASP A 78 0.17 -2.85 -16.91
CA ASP A 78 0.28 -4.27 -16.64
C ASP A 78 0.23 -4.56 -15.14
N GLY A 79 -0.54 -5.58 -14.75
CA GLY A 79 -0.72 -6.00 -13.37
C GLY A 79 -1.56 -5.07 -12.50
N LEU A 80 -2.14 -3.99 -13.04
CA LEU A 80 -2.96 -3.03 -12.30
C LEU A 80 -4.35 -2.89 -12.90
N ASN A 81 -5.37 -3.05 -12.05
CA ASN A 81 -6.75 -2.71 -12.35
C ASN A 81 -7.11 -1.39 -11.65
N ILE A 82 -7.70 -0.44 -12.38
CA ILE A 82 -8.13 0.85 -11.84
C ILE A 82 -9.63 0.98 -12.07
N ARG A 83 -10.36 1.21 -10.98
CA ARG A 83 -11.79 1.50 -11.04
C ARG A 83 -12.10 2.79 -10.28
N ILE A 84 -12.70 3.74 -10.99
CA ILE A 84 -13.10 5.05 -10.44
C ILE A 84 -14.60 5.24 -10.67
N ASN A 85 -15.39 5.32 -9.60
CA ASN A 85 -16.82 5.62 -9.59
C ASN A 85 -17.05 6.92 -8.82
N ALA A 86 -16.46 8.03 -9.30
CA ALA A 86 -16.40 9.28 -8.55
C ALA A 86 -16.06 10.45 -9.49
N ASP A 87 -16.14 11.66 -8.97
CA ASP A 87 -15.73 12.88 -9.67
C ASP A 87 -14.44 13.46 -9.10
N ASN A 88 -13.72 14.23 -9.92
CA ASN A 88 -12.55 15.05 -9.54
C ASN A 88 -11.44 14.27 -8.84
N SER A 89 -11.24 13.03 -9.20
CA SER A 89 -10.23 12.17 -8.57
C SER A 89 -8.95 12.09 -9.40
N LEU A 90 -7.83 11.91 -8.72
CA LEU A 90 -6.51 11.91 -9.32
C LEU A 90 -5.73 10.65 -8.95
N VAL A 91 -5.22 9.96 -9.96
CA VAL A 91 -4.25 8.87 -9.79
C VAL A 91 -2.93 9.30 -10.43
N ARG A 92 -1.86 9.35 -9.66
CA ARG A 92 -0.51 9.65 -10.15
C ARG A 92 0.38 8.43 -9.93
N ILE A 93 1.03 7.97 -10.98
CA ILE A 93 1.93 6.81 -10.93
C ILE A 93 3.24 7.20 -11.60
N GLN A 94 4.33 7.15 -10.84
CA GLN A 94 5.67 7.43 -11.33
C GLN A 94 6.36 6.14 -11.77
N LYS A 95 6.96 6.16 -12.95
CA LYS A 95 7.78 5.06 -13.48
C LYS A 95 9.24 5.15 -12.97
N PRO A 96 9.96 4.00 -12.88
CA PRO A 96 9.44 2.67 -13.12
C PRO A 96 8.57 2.19 -11.96
N THR A 97 7.50 1.48 -12.24
CA THR A 97 6.69 0.80 -11.22
C THR A 97 6.10 -0.47 -11.85
N LYS A 98 6.32 -1.61 -11.17
CA LYS A 98 5.76 -2.90 -11.55
C LYS A 98 4.62 -3.27 -10.62
N PHE A 99 3.48 -3.59 -11.21
CA PHE A 99 2.33 -4.14 -10.48
C PHE A 99 2.13 -5.60 -10.84
N ARG A 100 1.64 -6.39 -9.90
CA ARG A 100 1.14 -7.74 -10.15
C ARG A 100 -0.14 -7.97 -9.34
N ASP A 101 -1.25 -8.20 -10.04
CA ASP A 101 -2.56 -8.47 -9.45
C ASP A 101 -3.03 -7.39 -8.45
N CYS A 102 -2.79 -6.12 -8.78
CA CYS A 102 -3.16 -4.98 -7.96
C CYS A 102 -4.47 -4.34 -8.40
N THR A 103 -5.16 -3.71 -7.45
CA THR A 103 -6.40 -2.98 -7.72
C THR A 103 -6.39 -1.63 -7.01
N LEU A 104 -6.70 -0.55 -7.74
CA LEU A 104 -6.99 0.78 -7.23
C LEU A 104 -8.50 1.03 -7.37
N LEU A 105 -9.17 1.27 -6.25
CA LEU A 105 -10.60 1.59 -6.21
C LEU A 105 -10.82 2.99 -5.65
N ILE A 106 -11.61 3.80 -6.34
CA ILE A 106 -12.11 5.10 -5.86
C ILE A 106 -13.63 5.08 -5.97
N GLU A 107 -14.31 5.25 -4.84
CA GLU A 107 -15.77 5.24 -4.77
C GLU A 107 -16.35 6.57 -4.27
N ASN A 108 -15.51 7.58 -4.06
CA ASN A 108 -15.96 8.90 -3.61
C ASN A 108 -15.11 10.03 -4.20
N ASN A 109 -15.68 11.23 -4.24
CA ASN A 109 -15.14 12.39 -4.94
C ASN A 109 -13.86 12.96 -4.30
N ASN A 110 -13.08 13.65 -5.12
CA ASN A 110 -11.89 14.41 -4.72
C ASN A 110 -10.78 13.54 -4.08
N CYS A 111 -10.73 12.27 -4.43
CA CYS A 111 -9.76 11.32 -3.89
C CYS A 111 -8.45 11.32 -4.69
N THR A 112 -7.34 10.99 -4.02
CA THR A 112 -6.03 11.00 -4.65
C THR A 112 -5.20 9.75 -4.32
N TYR A 113 -4.62 9.13 -5.35
CA TYR A 113 -3.47 8.25 -5.24
C TYR A 113 -2.22 8.95 -5.77
N ASP A 114 -1.13 8.92 -5.01
CA ASP A 114 0.21 9.36 -5.45
C ASP A 114 1.20 8.23 -5.16
N ILE A 115 1.61 7.51 -6.21
CA ILE A 115 2.48 6.34 -6.12
C ILE A 115 3.80 6.69 -6.80
N LYS A 116 4.88 6.73 -6.03
CA LYS A 116 6.24 6.98 -6.53
C LYS A 116 6.83 5.73 -7.17
N SER A 117 7.92 5.92 -7.88
CA SER A 117 8.62 4.84 -8.57
C SER A 117 9.17 3.77 -7.64
N THR A 118 9.17 2.54 -8.11
CA THR A 118 9.82 1.43 -7.41
C THR A 118 10.52 0.50 -8.40
N ILE A 119 11.71 0.06 -8.04
CA ILE A 119 12.43 -1.00 -8.75
C ILE A 119 11.96 -2.40 -8.35
N TYR A 120 11.18 -2.49 -7.28
CA TYR A 120 10.57 -3.71 -6.77
C TYR A 120 9.17 -3.92 -7.36
N GLU A 121 8.46 -4.93 -6.88
CA GLU A 121 7.11 -5.24 -7.29
C GLU A 121 6.10 -4.88 -6.20
N ILE A 122 5.02 -4.20 -6.58
CA ILE A 122 3.82 -4.06 -5.78
C ILE A 122 2.91 -5.22 -6.18
N GLY A 123 2.77 -6.23 -5.29
CA GLY A 123 2.07 -7.48 -5.59
C GLY A 123 0.79 -7.66 -4.80
N GLY A 124 -0.27 -8.14 -5.47
CA GLY A 124 -1.54 -8.57 -4.88
C GLY A 124 -2.15 -7.60 -3.87
N THR A 125 -2.04 -6.28 -4.13
CA THR A 125 -2.45 -5.22 -3.20
C THR A 125 -3.76 -4.57 -3.63
N ILE A 126 -4.67 -4.40 -2.68
CA ILE A 126 -5.90 -3.63 -2.87
C ILE A 126 -5.76 -2.28 -2.17
N PHE A 127 -5.90 -1.22 -2.96
CA PHE A 127 -5.99 0.16 -2.49
C PHE A 127 -7.42 0.64 -2.71
N HIS A 128 -8.13 1.05 -1.65
CA HIS A 128 -9.54 1.39 -1.75
C HIS A 128 -9.86 2.67 -0.98
N LEU A 129 -10.23 3.72 -1.70
CA LEU A 129 -10.71 5.00 -1.17
C LEU A 129 -12.24 5.05 -1.28
N SER A 130 -12.91 4.87 -0.14
CA SER A 130 -14.39 4.78 -0.04
C SER A 130 -15.06 5.97 0.62
N ALA A 131 -14.30 6.99 1.04
CA ALA A 131 -14.82 8.25 1.56
C ALA A 131 -14.23 9.45 0.81
N PRO A 132 -14.91 10.62 0.77
CA PRO A 132 -14.47 11.74 -0.03
C PRO A 132 -13.19 12.40 0.50
N CYS A 133 -12.46 13.06 -0.38
CA CYS A 133 -11.25 13.83 -0.08
C CYS A 133 -10.12 13.01 0.57
N CYS A 134 -10.16 11.68 0.46
CA CYS A 134 -9.17 10.79 1.04
C CYS A 134 -7.96 10.59 0.11
N LYS A 135 -6.82 10.24 0.72
CA LYS A 135 -5.55 10.10 -0.01
C LYS A 135 -4.79 8.86 0.41
N ILE A 136 -4.14 8.23 -0.57
CA ILE A 136 -3.07 7.25 -0.34
C ILE A 136 -1.82 7.75 -1.04
N GLN A 137 -0.75 7.93 -0.26
CA GLN A 137 0.55 8.42 -0.73
C GLN A 137 1.61 7.35 -0.48
N ILE A 138 2.31 6.96 -1.51
CA ILE A 138 3.33 5.91 -1.50
C ILE A 138 4.65 6.51 -1.95
N GLY A 139 5.66 6.40 -1.10
CA GLY A 139 7.02 6.81 -1.40
C GLY A 139 7.75 5.88 -2.38
N HIS A 140 9.01 6.18 -2.63
CA HIS A 140 9.84 5.38 -3.54
C HIS A 140 10.14 3.99 -2.99
N ASN A 141 10.36 3.04 -3.91
CA ASN A 141 10.84 1.70 -3.61
C ASN A 141 9.96 0.88 -2.65
N LEU A 142 8.64 1.07 -2.72
CA LEU A 142 7.72 0.17 -2.02
C LEU A 142 7.77 -1.23 -2.66
N SER A 143 7.80 -2.26 -1.80
CA SER A 143 7.57 -3.65 -2.16
C SER A 143 6.43 -4.22 -1.31
N THR A 144 5.49 -4.95 -1.93
CA THR A 144 4.39 -5.57 -1.17
C THR A 144 4.24 -7.05 -1.49
N GLY A 145 3.87 -7.84 -0.46
CA GLY A 145 3.38 -9.21 -0.63
C GLY A 145 1.88 -9.25 -0.94
N CYS A 146 1.42 -10.40 -1.46
CA CYS A 146 0.02 -10.60 -1.80
C CYS A 146 -0.91 -10.51 -0.58
N GLY A 147 -2.15 -10.08 -0.81
CA GLY A 147 -3.18 -9.95 0.23
C GLY A 147 -3.05 -8.69 1.08
N THR A 148 -2.15 -7.77 0.71
CA THR A 148 -2.07 -6.46 1.34
C THR A 148 -3.31 -5.63 1.00
N GLN A 149 -3.87 -4.97 2.01
CA GLN A 149 -5.05 -4.13 1.86
C GLN A 149 -4.83 -2.77 2.54
N ILE A 150 -5.07 -1.69 1.81
CA ILE A 150 -5.18 -0.35 2.34
C ILE A 150 -6.61 0.11 2.06
N ASN A 151 -7.47 -0.01 3.06
CA ASN A 151 -8.92 0.16 2.89
C ASN A 151 -9.60 0.66 4.18
N GLY A 152 -10.93 0.78 4.15
CA GLY A 152 -11.74 1.11 5.32
C GLY A 152 -11.77 2.61 5.62
N PHE A 153 -11.80 3.43 4.57
CA PHE A 153 -12.05 4.87 4.71
C PHE A 153 -13.55 5.11 4.84
N SER A 154 -14.00 5.53 6.00
CA SER A 154 -15.40 5.91 6.27
C SER A 154 -15.55 7.37 6.67
N SER A 155 -14.45 8.02 7.03
CA SER A 155 -14.36 9.45 7.32
C SER A 155 -13.69 10.18 6.17
N GLU A 156 -14.13 11.39 5.89
CA GLU A 156 -13.52 12.26 4.88
C GLU A 156 -12.18 12.84 5.31
N ASN A 157 -11.40 13.34 4.34
CA ASN A 157 -10.12 14.02 4.56
C ASN A 157 -9.04 13.18 5.26
N VAL A 158 -9.10 11.87 5.15
CA VAL A 158 -8.13 10.96 5.79
C VAL A 158 -7.03 10.57 4.81
N THR A 159 -5.79 10.55 5.32
CA THR A 159 -4.61 10.19 4.54
C THR A 159 -3.90 8.96 5.11
N VAL A 160 -3.55 8.04 4.23
CA VAL A 160 -2.56 6.98 4.52
C VAL A 160 -1.29 7.31 3.76
N SER A 161 -0.18 7.53 4.48
CA SER A 161 1.13 7.79 3.88
C SER A 161 2.12 6.70 4.24
N ILE A 162 2.85 6.21 3.23
CA ILE A 162 3.94 5.24 3.36
C ILE A 162 5.19 5.89 2.77
N GLY A 163 6.26 5.93 3.55
CA GLY A 163 7.52 6.52 3.16
C GLY A 163 8.30 5.72 2.12
N ASN A 164 9.55 6.09 1.94
CA ASN A 164 10.44 5.45 0.97
C ASN A 164 11.02 4.13 1.50
N ASP A 165 11.44 3.26 0.58
CA ASP A 165 12.19 2.03 0.87
C ASP A 165 11.49 1.11 1.88
N CYS A 166 10.15 1.04 1.79
CA CYS A 166 9.34 0.22 2.67
C CYS A 166 9.07 -1.16 2.07
N MET A 167 9.04 -2.17 2.95
CA MET A 167 8.68 -3.53 2.61
C MET A 167 7.47 -3.99 3.41
N ILE A 168 6.44 -4.44 2.71
CA ILE A 168 5.20 -4.94 3.30
C ILE A 168 5.08 -6.42 2.97
N SER A 169 5.02 -7.26 3.98
CA SER A 169 4.85 -8.71 3.83
C SER A 169 3.41 -9.09 3.44
N PHE A 170 3.13 -10.39 3.40
CA PHE A 170 1.83 -10.93 3.01
C PHE A 170 0.72 -10.59 4.01
N GLY A 171 -0.48 -10.32 3.49
CA GLY A 171 -1.70 -10.20 4.29
C GLY A 171 -1.74 -9.02 5.26
N VAL A 172 -0.94 -7.98 5.02
CA VAL A 172 -0.95 -6.77 5.84
C VAL A 172 -2.22 -5.97 5.59
N ILE A 173 -2.84 -5.46 6.66
CA ILE A 173 -4.06 -4.66 6.59
C ILE A 173 -3.78 -3.28 7.20
N ILE A 174 -4.06 -2.23 6.44
CA ILE A 174 -3.92 -0.83 6.88
C ILE A 174 -5.30 -0.17 6.81
N ARG A 175 -5.86 0.19 7.98
CA ARG A 175 -7.22 0.73 8.11
C ARG A 175 -7.22 2.04 8.88
N PRO A 176 -7.43 3.18 8.22
CA PRO A 176 -7.46 4.49 8.88
C PRO A 176 -8.80 4.81 9.57
N ASP A 177 -9.75 3.88 9.55
CA ASP A 177 -11.08 4.04 10.12
C ASP A 177 -11.63 2.70 10.65
N ASP A 178 -12.65 2.74 11.50
CA ASP A 178 -13.29 1.55 12.08
C ASP A 178 -14.33 0.90 11.14
N GLY A 179 -14.66 1.53 10.03
CA GLY A 179 -15.63 1.06 9.03
C GLY A 179 -17.10 1.32 9.39
N HIS A 180 -17.41 1.64 10.64
CA HIS A 180 -18.76 1.99 11.11
C HIS A 180 -18.73 3.19 12.03
N THR A 181 -19.68 4.09 11.87
CA THR A 181 -19.79 5.28 12.69
C THR A 181 -20.45 4.95 14.04
N ILE A 182 -19.81 5.38 15.11
CA ILE A 182 -20.33 5.29 16.49
C ILE A 182 -20.76 6.68 16.92
N PHE A 183 -22.00 6.80 17.39
CA PHE A 183 -22.57 8.06 17.87
C PHE A 183 -22.67 8.07 19.39
N SER A 184 -22.46 9.23 19.99
CA SER A 184 -22.83 9.45 21.41
C SER A 184 -24.35 9.33 21.54
N PRO A 185 -24.86 8.56 22.48
CA PRO A 185 -26.31 8.48 22.73
C PRO A 185 -26.95 9.83 23.08
N GLU A 186 -26.21 10.67 23.81
CA GLU A 186 -26.69 11.97 24.32
C GLU A 186 -26.56 13.07 23.27
N SER A 187 -25.34 13.29 22.76
CA SER A 187 -25.03 14.43 21.89
C SER A 187 -25.28 14.14 20.40
N LYS A 188 -25.46 12.87 20.03
CA LYS A 188 -25.52 12.42 18.64
C LYS A 188 -24.26 12.74 17.81
N GLN A 189 -23.20 13.12 18.46
CA GLN A 189 -21.92 13.38 17.80
C GLN A 189 -21.19 12.07 17.48
N ILE A 190 -20.43 12.08 16.41
CA ILE A 190 -19.57 10.96 16.01
C ILE A 190 -18.39 10.86 16.99
N LEU A 191 -18.18 9.67 17.54
CA LEU A 191 -17.11 9.40 18.53
C LEU A 191 -15.84 8.82 17.90
N ASN A 192 -15.94 8.22 16.72
CA ASN A 192 -14.87 7.39 16.18
C ASN A 192 -14.42 7.80 14.76
N TYR A 193 -14.25 9.08 14.52
CA TYR A 193 -13.70 9.56 13.26
C TYR A 193 -12.43 8.79 12.85
N GLY A 194 -12.25 8.63 11.56
CA GLY A 194 -11.00 8.17 10.97
C GLY A 194 -9.83 9.09 11.33
N LYS A 195 -8.62 8.56 11.30
CA LYS A 195 -7.39 9.30 11.55
C LYS A 195 -6.31 8.86 10.58
N ASP A 196 -5.49 9.80 10.17
CA ASP A 196 -4.34 9.55 9.33
C ASP A 196 -3.46 8.42 9.88
N ILE A 197 -2.89 7.66 8.94
CA ILE A 197 -1.84 6.69 9.25
C ILE A 197 -0.56 7.17 8.57
N LYS A 198 0.52 7.21 9.33
CA LYS A 198 1.83 7.57 8.82
C LYS A 198 2.84 6.46 9.07
N ILE A 199 3.39 5.93 7.98
CA ILE A 199 4.49 4.95 8.00
C ILE A 199 5.70 5.67 7.45
N GLY A 200 6.78 5.70 8.23
CA GLY A 200 8.03 6.35 7.88
C GLY A 200 8.81 5.67 6.76
N ASN A 201 10.04 6.07 6.59
CA ASN A 201 10.95 5.47 5.61
C ASN A 201 11.64 4.23 6.17
N HIS A 202 12.08 3.31 5.29
CA HIS A 202 12.81 2.10 5.72
C HIS A 202 12.02 1.28 6.74
N VAL A 203 10.72 1.12 6.54
CA VAL A 203 9.87 0.35 7.43
C VAL A 203 9.62 -1.04 6.84
N TRP A 204 9.80 -2.06 7.67
CA TRP A 204 9.39 -3.41 7.33
C TRP A 204 8.18 -3.83 8.16
N LEU A 205 7.08 -4.11 7.48
CA LEU A 205 5.89 -4.69 8.09
C LEU A 205 5.89 -6.20 7.87
N GLY A 206 5.93 -6.95 8.97
CA GLY A 206 5.87 -8.41 8.95
C GLY A 206 4.53 -8.95 8.47
N GLU A 207 4.46 -10.26 8.27
CA GLU A 207 3.27 -10.95 7.77
C GLU A 207 2.06 -10.73 8.68
N GLN A 208 0.89 -10.44 8.07
CA GLN A 208 -0.39 -10.26 8.77
C GLN A 208 -0.39 -9.16 9.84
N VAL A 209 0.46 -8.16 9.70
CA VAL A 209 0.40 -6.96 10.55
C VAL A 209 -0.89 -6.20 10.25
N ILE A 210 -1.53 -5.68 11.30
CA ILE A 210 -2.71 -4.83 11.19
C ILE A 210 -2.35 -3.45 11.73
N ILE A 211 -2.54 -2.42 10.91
CA ILE A 211 -2.30 -1.02 11.27
C ILE A 211 -3.64 -0.29 11.29
N LEU A 212 -3.99 0.29 12.44
CA LEU A 212 -5.25 1.00 12.63
C LEU A 212 -5.06 2.50 12.68
N LYS A 213 -6.17 3.21 12.61
CA LYS A 213 -6.27 4.67 12.59
C LYS A 213 -5.40 5.37 13.65
N GLY A 214 -4.74 6.43 13.24
CA GLY A 214 -3.87 7.24 14.10
C GLY A 214 -2.50 6.63 14.39
N ALA A 215 -2.17 5.49 13.77
CA ALA A 215 -0.85 4.89 13.91
C ALA A 215 0.22 5.75 13.23
N VAL A 216 1.34 5.96 13.93
CA VAL A 216 2.54 6.58 13.39
C VAL A 216 3.71 5.65 13.66
N ILE A 217 4.31 5.13 12.58
CA ILE A 217 5.48 4.24 12.62
C ILE A 217 6.68 5.07 12.19
N PRO A 218 7.70 5.24 13.05
CA PRO A 218 8.88 6.03 12.69
C PRO A 218 9.74 5.35 11.63
N ASP A 219 10.70 6.10 11.09
CA ASP A 219 11.70 5.59 10.16
C ASP A 219 12.50 4.43 10.77
N ASN A 220 13.05 3.57 9.93
CA ASN A 220 13.94 2.45 10.30
C ASN A 220 13.31 1.46 11.30
N THR A 221 12.01 1.22 11.19
CA THR A 221 11.26 0.36 12.11
C THR A 221 10.93 -0.99 11.49
N ILE A 222 11.05 -2.05 12.28
CA ILE A 222 10.52 -3.38 11.95
C ILE A 222 9.31 -3.66 12.84
N VAL A 223 8.17 -3.94 12.22
CA VAL A 223 6.96 -4.39 12.92
C VAL A 223 6.87 -5.91 12.75
N GLY A 224 6.94 -6.64 13.86
CA GLY A 224 6.90 -8.11 13.84
C GLY A 224 5.59 -8.66 13.26
N ALA A 225 5.65 -9.87 12.72
CA ALA A 225 4.47 -10.54 12.14
C ALA A 225 3.31 -10.64 13.15
N LYS A 226 2.07 -10.49 12.64
CA LYS A 226 0.81 -10.55 13.42
C LYS A 226 0.67 -9.48 14.50
N SER A 227 1.49 -8.41 14.43
CA SER A 227 1.34 -7.28 15.35
C SER A 227 0.11 -6.44 15.02
N LEU A 228 -0.52 -5.92 16.06
CA LEU A 228 -1.57 -4.91 15.97
C LEU A 228 -1.02 -3.54 16.39
N VAL A 229 -1.04 -2.58 15.47
CA VAL A 229 -0.54 -1.22 15.68
C VAL A 229 -1.73 -0.26 15.76
N THR A 230 -1.95 0.33 16.92
CA THR A 230 -3.14 1.17 17.22
C THR A 230 -2.80 2.62 17.59
N LYS A 231 -1.52 2.97 17.70
CA LYS A 231 -1.08 4.29 18.15
C LYS A 231 0.32 4.61 17.64
N GLN A 232 0.77 5.80 17.97
CA GLN A 232 2.14 6.24 17.69
C GLN A 232 3.15 5.44 18.52
N PHE A 233 4.18 4.94 17.85
CA PHE A 233 5.37 4.44 18.55
C PHE A 233 6.16 5.64 19.08
N GLN A 234 6.62 5.53 20.31
CA GLN A 234 7.62 6.45 20.85
C GLN A 234 8.99 5.95 20.34
N PRO A 235 9.86 6.85 19.87
CA PRO A 235 11.20 6.49 19.44
C PRO A 235 12.06 5.98 20.59
#